data_f0b25d107fe0271ba6e87109a601d79d
#
_entry.id   f0b25d107fe0271ba6e87109a601d79d
#
_cell.length_a   1.000
_cell.length_b   1.000
_cell.length_c   1.000
_cell.angle_alpha   90.00
_cell.angle_beta   90.00
_cell.angle_gamma   90.00
#
_symmetry.space_group_name_H-M   'P 1'
#
loop_
_entity.id
_entity.type
_entity.pdbx_description
1 polymer ?
#
loop_
_entity_poly.entity_id
_entity_poly.type
_entity_poly.pdbx_seq_one_letter_code
_entity_poly.pdbx_strand_id
1 'polypeptide(L)'
;MTARRPRRSLLGAAAALVLAAGLFAVEKVAFDHRSAAGESALAAPRLADVVRDSTPPPSTPVDDGDIIELRRRRLLLPVEGVSAVMLVSTFHQARNQGEHEALDILAPLGTPALAVEDGTVEKLFTSQRGGLTIYLFDPTGVYCYYYAHLDHYADIHEGQHVNRRQVIGYVGTTGNAPPNTPHLHFAVFKLGPDKRWWQGTPLDPYLIWR
;
A
#
# COMPACT_ATOMS: atom_id res chain seq x y z
N MET A 1 18.06 -75.78 -7.44
CA MET A 1 16.79 -75.88 -8.15
C MET A 1 16.44 -74.43 -8.56
N THR A 2 16.93 -73.95 -9.56
CA THR A 2 16.66 -73.83 -11.04
C THR A 2 15.16 -73.73 -11.38
N ALA A 3 14.74 -72.56 -11.84
CA ALA A 3 13.87 -72.36 -13.01
C ALA A 3 13.54 -70.86 -13.11
N ARG A 4 14.12 -70.19 -14.01
CA ARG A 4 13.81 -69.87 -15.43
C ARG A 4 12.74 -68.79 -15.59
N ARG A 5 13.26 -67.67 -16.17
CA ARG A 5 12.50 -66.65 -16.91
C ARG A 5 11.78 -67.23 -18.13
N PRO A 6 10.79 -66.55 -18.65
CA PRO A 6 10.91 -66.17 -20.03
C PRO A 6 10.71 -64.67 -20.35
N ARG A 7 11.46 -64.25 -21.35
CA ARG A 7 11.30 -63.06 -22.18
C ARG A 7 10.17 -63.26 -23.18
N ARG A 8 9.51 -62.22 -23.58
CA ARG A 8 8.92 -61.90 -24.92
C ARG A 8 8.10 -60.64 -24.76
N SER A 9 7.94 -59.75 -25.71
CA SER A 9 8.60 -59.38 -26.96
C SER A 9 8.02 -58.03 -27.38
N LEU A 10 8.82 -57.26 -28.06
CA LEU A 10 8.48 -56.01 -28.74
C LEU A 10 7.36 -56.21 -29.79
N LEU A 11 6.48 -55.26 -29.92
CA LEU A 11 5.80 -54.77 -31.12
C LEU A 11 5.21 -53.41 -30.70
N GLY A 12 5.53 -52.27 -31.19
CA GLY A 12 5.68 -51.80 -32.55
C GLY A 12 4.30 -51.38 -33.10
N ALA A 13 3.86 -50.15 -32.83
CA ALA A 13 2.83 -49.53 -33.67
C ALA A 13 3.08 -48.02 -33.71
N ALA A 14 3.61 -47.59 -34.82
CA ALA A 14 3.59 -46.21 -35.27
C ALA A 14 2.20 -45.93 -35.86
N ALA A 15 1.59 -44.80 -35.47
CA ALA A 15 0.49 -44.24 -36.28
C ALA A 15 0.36 -42.73 -35.98
N ALA A 16 0.75 -42.00 -36.98
CA ALA A 16 0.00 -41.00 -37.71
C ALA A 16 -0.21 -39.66 -36.99
N LEU A 17 0.65 -38.74 -37.41
CA LEU A 17 0.48 -37.29 -37.38
C LEU A 17 -0.76 -36.92 -38.22
N VAL A 18 -1.78 -36.32 -37.62
CA VAL A 18 -2.83 -35.58 -38.33
C VAL A 18 -2.67 -34.11 -37.99
N LEU A 19 -2.07 -33.39 -38.93
CA LEU A 19 -2.09 -31.95 -39.02
C LEU A 19 -3.51 -31.50 -39.40
N ALA A 20 -4.28 -30.97 -38.46
CA ALA A 20 -5.47 -30.21 -38.77
C ALA A 20 -5.11 -28.72 -38.61
N ALA A 21 -4.83 -28.09 -39.75
CA ALA A 21 -4.77 -26.64 -39.88
C ALA A 21 -6.18 -26.08 -39.76
N GLY A 22 -6.55 -25.63 -38.56
CA GLY A 22 -7.76 -24.86 -38.33
C GLY A 22 -7.49 -23.39 -38.56
N LEU A 23 -7.91 -22.87 -39.72
CA LEU A 23 -8.05 -21.44 -39.97
C LEU A 23 -9.09 -20.86 -38.97
N PHE A 24 -8.65 -20.16 -37.95
CA PHE A 24 -9.53 -19.28 -37.23
C PHE A 24 -9.63 -17.94 -37.96
N ALA A 25 -10.77 -17.76 -38.65
CA ALA A 25 -11.18 -16.48 -39.15
C ALA A 25 -11.37 -15.53 -37.96
N VAL A 26 -10.56 -14.49 -37.94
CA VAL A 26 -10.76 -13.36 -36.99
C VAL A 26 -11.94 -12.53 -37.53
N GLU A 27 -13.14 -12.80 -37.04
CA GLU A 27 -14.25 -11.88 -37.22
C GLU A 27 -13.93 -10.58 -36.43
N LYS A 28 -13.68 -9.52 -37.20
CA LYS A 28 -13.69 -8.15 -36.71
C LYS A 28 -15.10 -7.80 -36.24
N VAL A 29 -15.40 -7.97 -34.97
CA VAL A 29 -16.57 -7.34 -34.37
C VAL A 29 -16.25 -5.85 -34.26
N ALA A 30 -16.79 -5.07 -35.21
CA ALA A 30 -16.84 -3.62 -35.12
C ALA A 30 -17.76 -3.26 -33.95
N PHE A 31 -17.16 -2.84 -32.84
CA PHE A 31 -17.91 -2.30 -31.70
C PHE A 31 -18.33 -0.88 -32.04
N ASP A 32 -19.59 -0.73 -32.37
CA ASP A 32 -20.25 0.54 -32.70
C ASP A 32 -20.32 1.40 -31.41
N HIS A 33 -19.49 2.45 -31.36
CA HIS A 33 -19.52 3.46 -30.31
C HIS A 33 -20.73 4.37 -30.55
N ARG A 34 -21.91 3.97 -30.11
CA ARG A 34 -23.03 4.89 -29.88
C ARG A 34 -23.26 5.08 -28.38
N SER A 35 -22.76 6.21 -27.95
CA SER A 35 -23.38 7.16 -27.01
C SER A 35 -24.34 6.58 -25.97
N ALA A 36 -23.89 6.46 -24.73
CA ALA A 36 -24.73 6.69 -23.56
C ALA A 36 -24.02 7.77 -22.73
N ALA A 37 -24.60 8.97 -22.78
CA ALA A 37 -24.21 10.08 -21.92
C ALA A 37 -24.63 9.75 -20.47
N GLY A 38 -23.77 10.07 -19.52
CA GLY A 38 -24.16 10.35 -18.15
C GLY A 38 -23.86 9.29 -17.13
N GLU A 39 -22.57 9.06 -16.88
CA GLU A 39 -22.15 8.67 -15.54
C GLU A 39 -20.75 9.25 -15.32
N SER A 40 -20.71 10.36 -14.60
CA SER A 40 -19.47 11.00 -14.17
C SER A 40 -18.87 10.11 -13.08
N ALA A 41 -18.26 9.00 -13.49
CA ALA A 41 -17.32 8.29 -12.66
C ALA A 41 -16.14 9.24 -12.44
N LEU A 42 -16.01 9.79 -11.24
CA LEU A 42 -14.82 10.49 -10.78
C LEU A 42 -13.64 9.51 -10.91
N ALA A 43 -12.99 9.56 -12.07
CA ALA A 43 -11.82 8.75 -12.34
C ALA A 43 -10.75 9.04 -11.28
N ALA A 44 -10.13 8.00 -10.73
CA ALA A 44 -8.96 8.16 -9.89
C ALA A 44 -7.92 9.02 -10.64
N PRO A 45 -7.30 10.00 -9.99
CA PRO A 45 -6.39 10.93 -10.65
C PRO A 45 -5.20 10.16 -11.26
N ARG A 46 -4.77 10.60 -12.42
CA ARG A 46 -3.55 10.05 -13.06
C ARG A 46 -2.34 10.35 -12.16
N LEU A 47 -1.33 9.51 -12.22
CA LEU A 47 -0.10 9.64 -11.43
C LEU A 47 0.50 11.07 -11.48
N ALA A 48 0.35 11.75 -12.64
CA ALA A 48 0.78 13.14 -12.83
C ALA A 48 -0.08 14.16 -12.07
N ASP A 49 -1.35 13.84 -11.81
CA ASP A 49 -2.29 14.73 -11.14
C ASP A 49 -2.14 14.63 -9.62
N VAL A 50 -1.84 13.42 -9.12
CA VAL A 50 -1.49 13.18 -7.70
C VAL A 50 -0.18 13.89 -7.32
N VAL A 51 0.75 14.00 -8.28
CA VAL A 51 2.06 14.71 -8.05
C VAL A 51 1.89 16.23 -8.14
N ARG A 52 0.90 16.75 -8.87
CA ARG A 52 0.71 18.20 -9.05
C ARG A 52 -0.19 18.84 -8.00
N ASP A 53 -1.08 18.07 -7.37
CA ASP A 53 -2.04 18.60 -6.39
C ASP A 53 -1.56 18.42 -4.94
N SER A 54 -0.25 18.28 -4.75
CA SER A 54 0.40 18.30 -3.43
C SER A 54 0.69 19.71 -2.93
N THR A 55 -0.10 20.70 -3.37
CA THR A 55 -0.15 21.95 -2.62
C THR A 55 -1.00 21.64 -1.39
N PRO A 56 -0.43 21.60 -0.18
CA PRO A 56 -1.25 21.41 1.00
C PRO A 56 -2.28 22.54 1.03
N PRO A 57 -3.57 22.25 1.30
CA PRO A 57 -4.52 23.31 1.60
C PRO A 57 -3.93 24.15 2.73
N PRO A 58 -4.23 25.46 2.80
CA PRO A 58 -3.73 26.30 3.85
C PRO A 58 -4.03 25.61 5.19
N SER A 59 -2.98 25.40 5.98
CA SER A 59 -3.05 24.67 7.25
C SER A 59 -4.13 25.29 8.12
N THR A 60 -5.29 24.65 8.17
CA THR A 60 -6.23 24.88 9.25
C THR A 60 -5.45 24.57 10.53
N PRO A 61 -5.56 25.41 11.58
CA PRO A 61 -4.90 25.12 12.84
C PRO A 61 -5.19 23.67 13.21
N VAL A 62 -4.14 22.86 13.41
CA VAL A 62 -4.30 21.49 13.90
C VAL A 62 -5.10 21.61 15.19
N ASP A 63 -6.32 21.08 15.17
CA ASP A 63 -7.14 21.06 16.38
C ASP A 63 -6.45 20.08 17.35
N ASP A 64 -5.96 20.58 18.48
CA ASP A 64 -5.38 19.75 19.54
C ASP A 64 -6.31 18.60 19.93
N GLY A 65 -7.61 18.73 19.66
CA GLY A 65 -8.63 17.69 19.83
C GLY A 65 -8.35 16.41 19.06
N ASP A 66 -7.83 16.49 17.84
CA ASP A 66 -7.50 15.30 17.04
C ASP A 66 -6.32 14.52 17.67
N ILE A 67 -5.28 15.21 18.11
CA ILE A 67 -4.15 14.57 18.80
C ILE A 67 -4.59 13.96 20.14
N ILE A 68 -5.43 14.66 20.90
CA ILE A 68 -5.99 14.14 22.16
C ILE A 68 -6.80 12.88 21.91
N GLU A 69 -7.63 12.87 20.86
CA GLU A 69 -8.42 11.69 20.47
C GLU A 69 -7.53 10.51 20.11
N LEU A 70 -6.53 10.71 19.24
CA LEU A 70 -5.59 9.66 18.81
C LEU A 70 -4.79 9.11 20.02
N ARG A 71 -4.40 9.95 20.99
CA ARG A 71 -3.80 9.50 22.26
C ARG A 71 -4.73 8.62 23.07
N ARG A 72 -6.02 8.98 23.17
CA ARG A 72 -7.04 8.17 23.88
C ARG A 72 -7.20 6.78 23.27
N ARG A 73 -7.07 6.65 21.97
CA ARG A 73 -7.11 5.36 21.25
C ARG A 73 -5.90 4.49 21.54
N ARG A 74 -4.83 5.04 22.14
CA ARG A 74 -3.60 4.33 22.49
C ARG A 74 -3.01 3.58 21.28
N LEU A 75 -2.86 4.27 20.16
CA LEU A 75 -2.29 3.69 18.95
C LEU A 75 -0.98 2.97 19.25
N LEU A 76 -0.77 1.80 18.63
CA LEU A 76 0.53 1.12 18.68
C LEU A 76 1.55 1.88 17.84
N LEU A 77 2.83 1.73 18.19
CA LEU A 77 3.89 2.13 17.27
C LEU A 77 3.85 1.25 16.02
N PRO A 78 3.99 1.85 14.83
CA PRO A 78 3.80 1.14 13.57
C PRO A 78 4.98 0.24 13.18
N VAL A 79 6.04 0.16 13.98
CA VAL A 79 7.23 -0.67 13.71
C VAL A 79 7.52 -1.58 14.90
N GLU A 80 7.66 -2.87 14.63
CA GLU A 80 7.95 -3.85 15.66
C GLU A 80 9.30 -3.57 16.36
N GLY A 81 9.32 -3.73 17.69
CA GLY A 81 10.52 -3.55 18.51
C GLY A 81 10.95 -2.10 18.76
N VAL A 82 10.30 -1.12 18.13
CA VAL A 82 10.56 0.31 18.39
C VAL A 82 9.77 0.77 19.62
N SER A 83 10.39 1.61 20.44
CA SER A 83 9.73 2.25 21.60
C SER A 83 9.62 3.76 21.40
N ALA A 84 8.66 4.39 22.10
CA ALA A 84 8.41 5.83 21.97
C ALA A 84 9.63 6.71 22.28
N VAL A 85 10.51 6.26 23.19
CA VAL A 85 11.73 7.00 23.54
C VAL A 85 12.76 7.09 22.40
N MET A 86 12.66 6.20 21.41
CA MET A 86 13.53 6.19 20.23
C MET A 86 13.04 7.15 19.12
N LEU A 87 11.84 7.68 19.23
CA LEU A 87 11.27 8.56 18.21
C LEU A 87 11.95 9.91 18.22
N VAL A 88 12.23 10.43 17.04
CA VAL A 88 12.73 11.79 16.82
C VAL A 88 11.71 12.55 16.00
N SER A 89 11.33 13.75 16.43
CA SER A 89 10.38 14.59 15.68
C SER A 89 10.98 14.96 14.32
N THR A 90 10.26 14.62 13.25
CA THR A 90 10.64 14.93 11.87
C THR A 90 9.55 15.69 11.11
N PHE A 91 8.39 15.91 11.72
CA PHE A 91 7.20 16.46 11.07
C PHE A 91 7.44 17.80 10.40
N HIS A 92 8.09 18.74 11.08
CA HIS A 92 8.37 20.08 10.55
C HIS A 92 9.72 20.20 9.82
N GLN A 93 10.37 19.09 9.49
CA GLN A 93 11.60 19.16 8.70
C GLN A 93 11.32 19.70 7.32
N ALA A 94 12.07 20.73 6.92
CA ALA A 94 11.96 21.31 5.58
C ALA A 94 12.31 20.29 4.49
N ARG A 95 11.49 20.22 3.46
CA ARG A 95 11.70 19.43 2.24
C ARG A 95 11.61 20.36 1.03
N ASN A 96 12.02 19.89 -0.15
CA ASN A 96 12.01 20.70 -1.37
C ASN A 96 10.64 21.28 -1.76
N GLN A 97 9.55 20.71 -1.25
CA GLN A 97 8.17 21.07 -1.60
C GLN A 97 7.29 21.28 -0.35
N GLY A 98 7.84 21.82 0.73
CA GLY A 98 7.11 22.08 1.98
C GLY A 98 7.74 21.42 3.19
N GLU A 99 6.92 21.07 4.17
CA GLU A 99 7.34 20.31 5.35
C GLU A 99 7.26 18.81 5.11
N HIS A 100 7.85 18.04 6.00
CA HIS A 100 7.87 16.57 5.90
C HIS A 100 6.50 15.95 6.17
N GLU A 101 5.75 16.53 7.13
CA GLU A 101 4.38 16.14 7.51
C GLU A 101 4.23 14.65 7.90
N ALA A 102 5.30 14.06 8.40
CA ALA A 102 5.38 12.66 8.78
C ALA A 102 6.42 12.41 9.87
N LEU A 103 6.46 11.17 10.35
CA LEU A 103 7.45 10.66 11.28
C LEU A 103 8.29 9.58 10.57
N ASP A 104 9.60 9.81 10.45
CA ASP A 104 10.52 8.79 9.95
C ASP A 104 11.01 7.92 11.12
N ILE A 105 10.67 6.64 11.10
CA ILE A 105 11.00 5.67 12.15
C ILE A 105 12.09 4.74 11.63
N LEU A 106 13.31 4.92 12.09
CA LEU A 106 14.45 4.11 11.71
C LEU A 106 14.30 2.68 12.27
N ALA A 107 14.47 1.70 11.40
CA ALA A 107 14.50 0.29 11.76
C ALA A 107 15.26 -0.52 10.69
N PRO A 108 15.81 -1.70 11.01
CA PRO A 108 16.42 -2.55 10.02
C PRO A 108 15.51 -2.90 8.86
N LEU A 109 16.07 -3.09 7.66
CA LEU A 109 15.36 -3.58 6.49
C LEU A 109 14.61 -4.89 6.83
N GLY A 110 13.35 -4.99 6.41
CA GLY A 110 12.53 -6.16 6.67
C GLY A 110 11.90 -6.23 8.07
N THR A 111 12.08 -5.20 8.93
CA THR A 111 11.37 -5.13 10.22
C THR A 111 9.87 -5.05 9.96
N PRO A 112 9.02 -5.82 10.68
CA PRO A 112 7.57 -5.78 10.50
C PRO A 112 6.98 -4.38 10.74
N ALA A 113 6.16 -3.93 9.79
CA ALA A 113 5.29 -2.78 9.94
C ALA A 113 3.90 -3.25 10.39
N LEU A 114 3.38 -2.64 11.45
CA LEU A 114 2.20 -3.07 12.18
C LEU A 114 1.03 -2.11 11.97
N ALA A 115 -0.19 -2.63 11.85
CA ALA A 115 -1.38 -1.81 11.95
C ALA A 115 -1.45 -1.17 13.35
N VAL A 116 -1.52 0.16 13.40
CA VAL A 116 -1.52 0.93 14.67
C VAL A 116 -2.78 0.72 15.49
N GLU A 117 -3.89 0.44 14.84
CA GLU A 117 -5.17 -0.01 15.40
C GLU A 117 -5.90 -0.88 14.37
N ASP A 118 -7.10 -1.34 14.69
CA ASP A 118 -7.99 -1.98 13.72
C ASP A 118 -8.30 -1.01 12.58
N GLY A 119 -8.49 -1.54 11.37
CA GLY A 119 -8.78 -0.67 10.23
C GLY A 119 -9.04 -1.43 8.94
N THR A 120 -9.25 -0.68 7.87
CA THR A 120 -9.44 -1.23 6.52
C THR A 120 -8.32 -0.75 5.60
N VAL A 121 -7.69 -1.68 4.88
CA VAL A 121 -6.71 -1.36 3.85
C VAL A 121 -7.45 -0.68 2.70
N GLU A 122 -7.41 0.64 2.66
CA GLU A 122 -8.12 1.42 1.63
C GLU A 122 -7.37 1.36 0.30
N LYS A 123 -6.03 1.49 0.34
CA LYS A 123 -5.23 1.51 -0.88
C LYS A 123 -3.84 0.91 -0.66
N LEU A 124 -3.43 0.08 -1.61
CA LEU A 124 -2.05 -0.31 -1.83
C LEU A 124 -1.54 0.44 -3.06
N PHE A 125 -0.51 1.26 -2.90
CA PHE A 125 -0.08 2.16 -3.97
C PHE A 125 1.43 2.19 -4.12
N THR A 126 1.90 2.39 -5.35
CA THR A 126 3.32 2.54 -5.64
C THR A 126 3.56 3.89 -6.30
N SER A 127 4.46 4.69 -5.74
CA SER A 127 4.84 5.99 -6.28
C SER A 127 6.34 6.16 -6.33
N GLN A 128 6.81 7.14 -7.13
CA GLN A 128 8.24 7.49 -7.17
C GLN A 128 8.76 8.04 -5.84
N ARG A 129 7.91 8.72 -5.06
CA ARG A 129 8.29 9.30 -3.76
C ARG A 129 8.14 8.29 -2.63
N GLY A 130 6.95 7.78 -2.42
CA GLY A 130 6.66 6.89 -1.30
C GLY A 130 7.14 5.44 -1.48
N GLY A 131 7.50 5.03 -2.71
CA GLY A 131 7.74 3.62 -3.00
C GLY A 131 6.48 2.79 -2.83
N LEU A 132 6.58 1.62 -2.23
CA LEU A 132 5.44 0.79 -1.83
C LEU A 132 4.79 1.40 -0.59
N THR A 133 3.47 1.64 -0.67
CA THR A 133 2.73 2.36 0.38
C THR A 133 1.41 1.70 0.72
N ILE A 134 0.98 1.85 1.97
CA ILE A 134 -0.32 1.41 2.47
C ILE A 134 -1.06 2.63 3.02
N TYR A 135 -2.32 2.78 2.64
CA TYR A 135 -3.28 3.69 3.25
C TYR A 135 -4.29 2.85 4.03
N LEU A 136 -4.26 2.98 5.34
CA LEU A 136 -5.13 2.26 6.27
C LEU A 136 -6.13 3.25 6.86
N PHE A 137 -7.41 3.06 6.61
CA PHE A 137 -8.47 3.85 7.26
C PHE A 137 -8.78 3.30 8.64
N ASP A 138 -8.95 4.19 9.60
CA ASP A 138 -9.42 3.86 10.93
C ASP A 138 -10.87 3.33 10.91
N PRO A 139 -11.36 2.66 11.96
CA PRO A 139 -12.71 2.08 11.96
C PRO A 139 -13.84 3.10 11.80
N THR A 140 -13.59 4.37 12.10
CA THR A 140 -14.59 5.46 11.98
C THR A 140 -14.52 6.15 10.62
N GLY A 141 -13.45 5.94 9.86
CA GLY A 141 -13.17 6.61 8.59
C GLY A 141 -12.96 8.12 8.77
N VAL A 142 -12.41 8.53 9.89
CA VAL A 142 -12.01 9.92 10.20
C VAL A 142 -10.53 10.11 9.93
N TYR A 143 -9.72 9.11 10.20
CA TYR A 143 -8.28 9.16 10.05
C TYR A 143 -7.77 8.15 9.04
N CYS A 144 -6.68 8.52 8.37
CA CYS A 144 -5.91 7.65 7.50
C CYS A 144 -4.48 7.54 8.05
N TYR A 145 -4.00 6.30 8.19
CA TYR A 145 -2.64 5.98 8.54
C TYR A 145 -1.88 5.60 7.27
N TYR A 146 -0.83 6.33 6.98
CA TYR A 146 -0.01 6.15 5.80
C TYR A 146 1.34 5.54 6.16
N TYR A 147 1.68 4.46 5.47
CA TYR A 147 2.93 3.72 5.61
C TYR A 147 3.66 3.77 4.27
N ALA A 148 4.91 4.21 4.24
CA ALA A 148 5.68 4.33 3.00
C ALA A 148 7.10 3.77 3.13
N HIS A 149 7.79 3.71 1.99
CA HIS A 149 9.11 3.14 1.79
C HIS A 149 9.20 1.65 2.14
N LEU A 150 8.06 0.94 2.07
CA LEU A 150 8.00 -0.48 2.39
C LEU A 150 8.86 -1.31 1.42
N ASP A 151 9.48 -2.37 1.92
CA ASP A 151 10.18 -3.35 1.12
C ASP A 151 9.19 -4.24 0.34
N HIS A 152 8.20 -4.75 1.05
CA HIS A 152 7.07 -5.49 0.49
C HIS A 152 5.86 -5.43 1.41
N TYR A 153 4.69 -5.77 0.86
CA TYR A 153 3.46 -5.93 1.64
C TYR A 153 3.46 -7.30 2.34
N ALA A 154 2.76 -7.41 3.47
CA ALA A 154 2.32 -8.71 3.99
C ALA A 154 1.21 -9.28 3.08
N ASP A 155 0.67 -10.44 3.44
CA ASP A 155 -0.48 -11.03 2.73
C ASP A 155 -1.76 -10.25 3.05
N ILE A 156 -1.91 -9.11 2.39
CA ILE A 156 -3.05 -8.19 2.52
C ILE A 156 -3.51 -7.70 1.14
N HIS A 157 -4.77 -7.26 1.08
CA HIS A 157 -5.35 -6.70 -0.13
C HIS A 157 -6.25 -5.47 0.17
N GLU A 158 -6.51 -4.66 -0.85
CA GLU A 158 -7.43 -3.52 -0.74
C GLU A 158 -8.83 -4.00 -0.32
N GLY A 159 -9.48 -3.24 0.55
CA GLY A 159 -10.77 -3.58 1.16
C GLY A 159 -10.68 -4.55 2.34
N GLN A 160 -9.52 -5.11 2.64
CA GLN A 160 -9.34 -6.03 3.76
C GLN A 160 -9.38 -5.30 5.10
N HIS A 161 -10.14 -5.85 6.04
CA HIS A 161 -10.04 -5.46 7.44
C HIS A 161 -8.79 -6.09 8.06
N VAL A 162 -8.02 -5.28 8.80
CA VAL A 162 -6.86 -5.73 9.56
C VAL A 162 -7.04 -5.41 11.04
N ASN A 163 -6.50 -6.26 11.89
CA ASN A 163 -6.55 -6.04 13.32
C ASN A 163 -5.33 -5.24 13.79
N ARG A 164 -5.52 -4.49 14.86
CA ARG A 164 -4.43 -3.86 15.60
C ARG A 164 -3.29 -4.86 15.83
N ARG A 165 -2.04 -4.41 15.58
CA ARG A 165 -0.81 -5.22 15.68
C ARG A 165 -0.64 -6.27 14.58
N GLN A 166 -1.56 -6.40 13.65
CA GLN A 166 -1.34 -7.26 12.48
C GLN A 166 -0.17 -6.72 11.66
N VAL A 167 0.72 -7.60 11.21
CA VAL A 167 1.77 -7.24 10.24
C VAL A 167 1.12 -6.94 8.91
N ILE A 168 1.35 -5.75 8.37
CA ILE A 168 0.77 -5.29 7.11
C ILE A 168 1.81 -5.06 6.02
N GLY A 169 3.08 -4.98 6.40
CA GLY A 169 4.21 -4.82 5.48
C GLY A 169 5.52 -4.87 6.22
N TYR A 170 6.59 -4.50 5.54
CA TYR A 170 7.94 -4.57 6.08
C TYR A 170 8.72 -3.31 5.73
N VAL A 171 9.50 -2.82 6.68
CA VAL A 171 10.35 -1.63 6.52
C VAL A 171 11.31 -1.82 5.36
N GLY A 172 11.43 -0.81 4.50
CA GLY A 172 12.25 -0.85 3.32
C GLY A 172 12.99 0.45 3.04
N THR A 173 13.34 0.60 1.76
CA THR A 173 14.00 1.78 1.20
C THR A 173 13.43 2.11 -0.19
N THR A 174 12.20 1.67 -0.49
CA THR A 174 11.60 1.92 -1.81
C THR A 174 11.23 3.41 -1.99
N GLY A 175 11.01 3.81 -3.22
CA GLY A 175 10.72 5.21 -3.56
C GLY A 175 11.97 6.10 -3.50
N ASN A 176 11.86 7.25 -2.85
CA ASN A 176 12.97 8.21 -2.71
C ASN A 176 13.73 8.09 -1.37
N ALA A 177 13.49 7.04 -0.59
CA ALA A 177 14.24 6.81 0.63
C ALA A 177 15.73 6.56 0.32
N PRO A 178 16.67 7.06 1.16
CA PRO A 178 18.08 6.76 0.97
C PRO A 178 18.34 5.26 1.09
N PRO A 179 19.07 4.64 0.14
CA PRO A 179 19.23 3.18 0.08
C PRO A 179 19.85 2.55 1.35
N ASN A 180 20.69 3.31 2.05
CA ASN A 180 21.41 2.84 3.23
C ASN A 180 20.75 3.28 4.56
N THR A 181 19.54 3.78 4.51
CA THR A 181 18.83 4.26 5.71
C THR A 181 17.40 3.72 5.70
N PRO A 182 17.22 2.41 5.96
CA PRO A 182 15.88 1.84 6.03
C PRO A 182 15.07 2.49 7.15
N HIS A 183 13.85 2.86 6.84
CA HIS A 183 12.93 3.48 7.79
C HIS A 183 11.49 3.31 7.32
N LEU A 184 10.56 3.36 8.24
CA LEU A 184 9.16 3.57 7.94
C LEU A 184 8.88 5.08 7.93
N HIS A 185 8.44 5.62 6.82
CA HIS A 185 7.83 6.94 6.75
C HIS A 185 6.35 6.77 7.11
N PHE A 186 5.96 7.29 8.27
CA PHE A 186 4.62 7.15 8.83
C PHE A 186 3.94 8.50 8.95
N ALA A 187 2.76 8.64 8.33
CA ALA A 187 1.95 9.86 8.46
C ALA A 187 0.53 9.53 8.94
N VAL A 188 -0.11 10.52 9.53
CA VAL A 188 -1.51 10.47 9.94
C VAL A 188 -2.23 11.65 9.31
N PHE A 189 -3.36 11.39 8.66
CA PHE A 189 -4.19 12.43 8.05
C PHE A 189 -5.59 12.38 8.63
N LYS A 190 -6.16 13.54 8.94
CA LYS A 190 -7.61 13.68 9.13
C LYS A 190 -8.26 13.77 7.76
N LEU A 191 -9.14 12.84 7.45
CA LEU A 191 -9.82 12.76 6.17
C LEU A 191 -10.86 13.88 6.02
N GLY A 192 -10.99 14.38 4.80
CA GLY A 192 -12.10 15.27 4.45
C GLY A 192 -13.43 14.52 4.29
N PRO A 193 -14.55 15.23 4.06
CA PRO A 193 -15.88 14.63 3.91
C PRO A 193 -15.95 13.55 2.82
N ASP A 194 -15.20 13.73 1.72
CA ASP A 194 -15.17 12.81 0.58
C ASP A 194 -14.31 11.56 0.85
N LYS A 195 -13.63 11.49 1.99
CA LYS A 195 -12.76 10.37 2.41
C LYS A 195 -11.77 9.92 1.34
N ARG A 196 -11.15 10.88 0.65
CA ARG A 196 -10.15 10.59 -0.38
C ARG A 196 -8.86 10.13 0.29
N TRP A 197 -8.40 8.91 -0.01
CA TRP A 197 -7.20 8.32 0.61
C TRP A 197 -5.91 9.12 0.33
N TRP A 198 -5.88 9.93 -0.74
CA TRP A 198 -4.73 10.76 -1.13
C TRP A 198 -4.81 12.21 -0.65
N GLN A 199 -5.83 12.58 0.14
CA GLN A 199 -6.07 13.94 0.59
C GLN A 199 -6.57 13.97 2.03
N GLY A 200 -5.94 14.79 2.83
CA GLY A 200 -6.33 15.00 4.22
C GLY A 200 -5.51 16.11 4.86
N THR A 201 -5.85 16.48 6.09
CA THR A 201 -5.07 17.41 6.90
C THR A 201 -4.03 16.62 7.67
N PRO A 202 -2.72 16.87 7.49
CA PRO A 202 -1.67 16.15 8.21
C PRO A 202 -1.71 16.46 9.71
N LEU A 203 -1.51 15.42 10.52
CA LEU A 203 -1.41 15.50 11.98
C LEU A 203 -0.03 15.01 12.39
N ASP A 204 0.64 15.69 13.32
CA ASP A 204 1.99 15.29 13.76
C ASP A 204 1.94 13.97 14.55
N PRO A 205 2.44 12.85 13.97
CA PRO A 205 2.39 11.54 14.62
C PRO A 205 3.26 11.49 15.88
N TYR A 206 4.33 12.28 15.94
CA TYR A 206 5.22 12.31 17.10
C TYR A 206 4.46 12.70 18.38
N LEU A 207 3.50 13.62 18.27
CA LEU A 207 2.70 14.07 19.40
C LEU A 207 1.75 12.98 19.93
N ILE A 208 1.43 11.95 19.16
CA ILE A 208 0.53 10.88 19.59
C ILE A 208 1.17 10.04 20.71
N TRP A 209 2.47 9.84 20.67
CA TRP A 209 3.22 8.97 21.59
C TRP A 209 4.07 9.73 22.63
N ARG A 210 3.85 11.07 22.76
CA ARG A 210 4.57 11.95 23.70
C ARG A 210 3.69 12.53 24.79
#